data_e4da1479f45a887013794fa67784c8e6
#
_entry.id   e4da1479f45a887013794fa67784c8e6
#
_cell.length_a   1.000
_cell.length_b   1.000
_cell.length_c   1.000
_cell.angle_alpha   90.00
_cell.angle_beta   90.00
_cell.angle_gamma   90.00
#
_symmetry.space_group_name_H-M   'P 1'
#
loop_
_entity.id
_entity.type
_entity.pdbx_description
1 polymer ?
#
loop_
_entity_poly.entity_id
_entity_poly.type
_entity_poly.pdbx_seq_one_letter_code
_entity_poly.pdbx_strand_id
1 'polypeptide(L)' 'MYEIYEGDFLLFTTNDIEEADYYRIEGYIVRKV' A
#
# COMPACT_ATOMS: atom_id res chain seq x y z
N MET A 1 1.91 -9.26 4.35
CA MET A 1 2.54 -7.93 4.27
C MET A 1 2.09 -7.24 3.01
N TYR A 2 1.89 -5.94 3.08
CA TYR A 2 1.46 -5.14 1.94
C TYR A 2 2.50 -4.08 1.66
N GLU A 3 2.76 -3.85 0.37
CA GLU A 3 3.66 -2.79 -0.09
C GLU A 3 2.82 -1.67 -0.67
N ILE A 4 3.11 -0.44 -0.24
CA ILE A 4 2.38 0.73 -0.69
C ILE A 4 3.28 1.54 -1.61
N TYR A 5 2.79 1.78 -2.84
CA TYR A 5 3.57 2.46 -3.87
C TYR A 5 2.89 3.74 -4.32
N GLU A 6 3.71 4.71 -4.68
CA GLU A 6 3.25 5.85 -5.47
C GLU A 6 3.94 5.72 -6.83
N GLY A 7 3.15 5.38 -7.87
CA GLY A 7 3.75 5.02 -9.14
C GLY A 7 4.65 3.80 -8.98
N ASP A 8 5.91 3.95 -9.32
CA ASP A 8 6.91 2.89 -9.18
C ASP A 8 7.67 2.95 -7.86
N PHE A 9 7.38 3.94 -7.04
CA PHE A 9 8.17 4.21 -5.85
C PHE A 9 7.55 3.56 -4.62
N LEU A 10 8.29 2.68 -3.97
CA LEU A 10 7.83 2.02 -2.74
C LEU A 10 7.93 3.02 -1.59
N LEU A 11 6.78 3.35 -0.99
CA LEU A 11 6.74 4.28 0.13
C LEU A 11 7.03 3.58 1.46
N PHE A 12 6.32 2.49 1.72
CA PHE A 12 6.49 1.74 2.96
C PHE A 12 5.75 0.41 2.87
N THR A 13 5.96 -0.43 3.86
CA THR A 13 5.24 -1.71 3.97
C THR A 13 4.45 -1.72 5.27
N THR A 14 3.38 -2.50 5.29
CA THR A 14 2.54 -2.63 6.47
C THR A 14 1.92 -4.01 6.52
N ASN A 15 1.66 -4.50 7.74
CA ASN A 15 0.88 -5.73 7.93
C ASN A 15 -0.58 -5.43 8.26
N ASP A 16 -0.94 -4.17 8.39
CA ASP A 16 -2.28 -3.76 8.76
C ASP A 16 -3.12 -3.63 7.50
N ILE A 17 -4.10 -4.54 7.35
CA ILE A 17 -4.96 -4.56 6.16
C ILE A 17 -5.81 -3.29 6.06
N GLU A 18 -6.20 -2.71 7.19
CA GLU A 18 -7.00 -1.48 7.17
C GLU A 18 -6.19 -0.31 6.66
N GLU A 19 -4.92 -0.24 7.06
CA GLU A 19 -4.03 0.81 6.56
C GLU A 19 -3.80 0.64 5.06
N ALA A 20 -3.54 -0.59 4.62
CA ALA A 20 -3.35 -0.87 3.21
C ALA A 20 -4.58 -0.49 2.39
N ASP A 21 -5.77 -0.81 2.91
CA ASP A 21 -7.02 -0.49 2.23
C ASP A 21 -7.24 1.02 2.14
N TYR A 22 -6.89 1.74 3.20
CA TYR A 22 -6.98 3.20 3.20
C TYR A 22 -6.16 3.80 2.04
N TYR A 23 -4.93 3.34 1.89
CA TYR A 23 -4.07 3.90 0.84
C TYR A 23 -4.53 3.48 -0.55
N ARG A 24 -5.08 2.28 -0.67
CA ARG A 24 -5.64 1.83 -1.93
C ARG A 24 -6.79 2.73 -2.37
N ILE A 25 -7.66 3.09 -1.44
CA ILE A 25 -8.80 3.96 -1.72
C ILE A 25 -8.32 5.36 -2.09
N GLU A 26 -7.22 5.81 -1.47
CA GLU A 26 -6.66 7.14 -1.75
C GLU A 26 -5.97 7.21 -3.11
N GLY A 27 -5.79 6.09 -3.79
CA GLY A 27 -5.23 6.09 -5.13
C GLY A 27 -3.81 5.54 -5.22
N TYR A 28 -3.26 5.05 -4.11
CA TYR A 28 -1.94 4.45 -4.12
C TYR A 28 -2.03 3.02 -4.63
N ILE A 29 -0.92 2.50 -5.10
CA ILE A 29 -0.86 1.11 -5.54
C ILE A 29 -0.49 0.24 -4.33
N VAL A 30 -1.30 -0.78 -4.07
CA VAL A 30 -1.07 -1.68 -2.95
C VAL A 30 -0.82 -3.07 -3.50
N ARG A 31 0.30 -3.66 -3.09
CA ARG A 31 0.68 -4.98 -3.53
C ARG A 31 0.80 -5.89 -2.33
N LYS A 32 0.13 -7.04 -2.38
CA LYS A 32 0.25 -8.04 -1.33
C LYS A 32 1.44 -8.95 -1.62
N VAL A 33 2.29 -9.08 -0.63
CA VAL A 33 3.51 -9.89 -0.78
C VAL A 33 3.40 -11.15 0.05
#